data_da32e283187131104a0d734e2edb2615
#
_entry.id   da32e283187131104a0d734e2edb2615
#
_cell.length_a   1.000
_cell.length_b   1.000
_cell.length_c   1.000
_cell.angle_alpha   90.00
_cell.angle_beta   90.00
_cell.angle_gamma   90.00
#
_symmetry.space_group_name_H-M   'P 1'
#
loop_
_entity.id
_entity.type
_entity.pdbx_description
1 polymer ?
#
loop_
_entity_poly.entity_id
_entity_poly.type
_entity_poly.pdbx_seq_one_letter_code
_entity_poly.pdbx_strand_id
1 'polypeptide(L)'
;MALPDHLALILAEINGRARYQHEPDGRDQWQTPAELFRSGAGDCEDFAIAYWDALRGTTGRHRIACLVLNGYPEPHMVCTTRPSPLAAEWVLDVLADVPYRLADRSDLVMTAYQLGEEQGAPAAWHGGIRLQRTPAKWVDAYWRLMA
;
A
#
# COMPACT_ATOMS: atom_id res chain seq x y z
N MET A 1 -11.80 -8.24 -17.15
CA MET A 1 -10.58 -7.49 -17.45
C MET A 1 -9.38 -8.25 -16.91
N ALA A 2 -8.38 -8.45 -17.74
CA ALA A 2 -7.20 -9.22 -17.37
C ALA A 2 -6.30 -8.44 -16.40
N LEU A 3 -5.67 -9.17 -15.48
CA LEU A 3 -4.65 -8.62 -14.58
C LEU A 3 -3.46 -8.09 -15.39
N PRO A 4 -3.07 -6.82 -15.20
CA PRO A 4 -1.85 -6.30 -15.84
C PRO A 4 -0.61 -7.07 -15.35
N ASP A 5 0.24 -7.53 -16.28
CA ASP A 5 1.40 -8.37 -15.98
C ASP A 5 2.36 -7.71 -14.98
N HIS A 6 2.59 -6.41 -15.10
CA HIS A 6 3.53 -5.71 -14.22
C HIS A 6 3.12 -5.73 -12.75
N LEU A 7 1.82 -5.80 -12.45
CA LEU A 7 1.35 -5.86 -11.06
C LEU A 7 1.72 -7.19 -10.41
N ALA A 8 1.53 -8.29 -11.13
CA ALA A 8 1.90 -9.63 -10.65
C ALA A 8 3.41 -9.73 -10.42
N LEU A 9 4.21 -9.17 -11.34
CA LEU A 9 5.67 -9.19 -11.21
C LEU A 9 6.16 -8.38 -10.02
N ILE A 10 5.61 -7.19 -9.79
CA ILE A 10 5.96 -6.35 -8.65
C ILE A 10 5.63 -7.07 -7.33
N LEU A 11 4.43 -7.63 -7.23
CA LEU A 11 4.02 -8.36 -6.04
C LEU A 11 4.97 -9.52 -5.74
N ALA A 12 5.23 -10.35 -6.75
CA ALA A 12 6.08 -11.53 -6.58
C ALA A 12 7.52 -11.15 -6.23
N GLU A 13 8.08 -10.15 -6.88
CA GLU A 13 9.45 -9.70 -6.63
C GLU A 13 9.61 -9.19 -5.19
N ILE A 14 8.74 -8.32 -4.75
CA ILE A 14 8.82 -7.75 -3.41
C ILE A 14 8.58 -8.82 -2.35
N ASN A 15 7.57 -9.67 -2.55
CA ASN A 15 7.26 -10.76 -1.60
C ASN A 15 8.38 -11.81 -1.55
N GLY A 16 9.20 -11.91 -2.58
CA GLY A 16 10.37 -12.80 -2.62
C GLY A 16 11.59 -12.24 -1.90
N ARG A 17 11.62 -10.94 -1.59
CA ARG A 17 12.78 -10.26 -0.98
C ARG A 17 12.68 -10.07 0.52
N ALA A 18 11.51 -10.25 1.10
CA ALA A 18 11.28 -10.12 2.53
C ALA A 18 10.10 -11.00 2.91
N ARG A 19 10.06 -11.40 4.18
CA ARG A 19 8.93 -12.19 4.69
C ARG A 19 7.96 -11.31 5.46
N TYR A 20 6.68 -11.66 5.39
CA TYR A 20 5.67 -11.01 6.21
C TYR A 20 5.84 -11.42 7.68
N GLN A 21 5.84 -10.44 8.57
CA GLN A 21 5.87 -10.66 10.02
C GLN A 21 4.95 -9.63 10.65
N HIS A 22 3.86 -10.13 11.22
CA HIS A 22 2.93 -9.25 11.93
C HIS A 22 3.62 -8.65 13.14
N GLU A 23 3.58 -7.32 13.22
CA GLU A 23 4.10 -6.58 14.37
C GLU A 23 2.90 -6.14 15.20
N PRO A 24 2.71 -6.69 16.40
CA PRO A 24 1.72 -6.11 17.30
C PRO A 24 2.14 -4.68 17.64
N ASP A 25 1.18 -3.89 18.09
CA ASP A 25 1.33 -2.48 18.41
C ASP A 25 2.71 -2.09 18.95
N GLY A 26 3.33 -1.07 18.40
CA GLY A 26 4.54 -0.49 18.95
C GLY A 26 5.70 -0.28 18.02
N ARG A 27 5.58 -0.64 16.75
CA ARG A 27 6.60 -0.20 15.80
C ARG A 27 6.45 1.30 15.57
N ASP A 28 7.46 2.07 15.97
CA ASP A 28 7.41 3.52 15.90
C ASP A 28 7.54 4.06 14.47
N GLN A 29 8.22 3.31 13.60
CA GLN A 29 8.45 3.72 12.22
C GLN A 29 8.00 2.66 11.23
N TRP A 30 7.39 3.11 10.12
CA TRP A 30 7.19 2.27 8.95
C TRP A 30 8.50 2.20 8.17
N GLN A 31 8.81 1.03 7.63
CA GLN A 31 10.04 0.83 6.88
C GLN A 31 9.92 1.35 5.46
N THR A 32 10.99 1.97 4.97
CA THR A 32 11.17 2.22 3.54
C THR A 32 11.49 0.88 2.84
N PRO A 33 11.38 0.79 1.50
CA PRO A 33 11.76 -0.45 0.80
C PRO A 33 13.20 -0.89 1.10
N ALA A 34 14.15 0.03 1.13
CA ALA A 34 15.53 -0.29 1.45
C ALA A 34 15.66 -0.89 2.85
N GLU A 35 14.95 -0.33 3.82
CA GLU A 35 14.94 -0.85 5.20
C GLU A 35 14.27 -2.22 5.27
N LEU A 36 13.14 -2.40 4.58
CA LEU A 36 12.44 -3.68 4.52
C LEU A 36 13.33 -4.79 3.97
N PHE A 37 14.00 -4.52 2.84
CA PHE A 37 14.84 -5.54 2.20
C PHE A 37 16.11 -5.82 3.01
N ARG A 38 16.63 -4.82 3.74
CA ARG A 38 17.78 -5.00 4.61
C ARG A 38 17.41 -5.83 5.85
N SER A 39 16.27 -5.56 6.46
CA SER A 39 15.82 -6.32 7.63
C SER A 39 15.32 -7.72 7.25
N GLY A 40 14.79 -7.88 6.04
CA GLY A 40 14.26 -9.13 5.53
C GLY A 40 12.88 -9.50 6.06
N ALA A 41 12.25 -8.63 6.84
CA ALA A 41 10.92 -8.87 7.38
C ALA A 41 10.17 -7.58 7.64
N GLY A 42 8.84 -7.60 7.47
CA GLY A 42 8.02 -6.42 7.70
C GLY A 42 6.55 -6.75 7.84
N ASP A 43 5.80 -5.76 8.26
CA ASP A 43 4.36 -5.78 8.43
C ASP A 43 3.66 -5.32 7.14
N CYS A 44 2.33 -5.34 7.13
CA CYS A 44 1.54 -4.99 5.93
C CYS A 44 1.83 -3.57 5.41
N GLU A 45 2.01 -2.58 6.28
CA GLU A 45 2.33 -1.22 5.85
C GLU A 45 3.69 -1.12 5.17
N ASP A 46 4.67 -1.89 5.62
CA ASP A 46 6.02 -1.89 5.02
C ASP A 46 5.97 -2.42 3.58
N PHE A 47 5.22 -3.49 3.36
CA PHE A 47 5.01 -4.05 2.03
C PHE A 47 4.18 -3.11 1.14
N ALA A 48 3.15 -2.48 1.71
CA ALA A 48 2.31 -1.53 0.96
C ALA A 48 3.14 -0.35 0.44
N ILE A 49 4.06 0.17 1.26
CA ILE A 49 4.99 1.23 0.84
C ILE A 49 5.90 0.75 -0.28
N ALA A 50 6.42 -0.48 -0.19
CA ALA A 50 7.30 -1.03 -1.22
C ALA A 50 6.58 -1.19 -2.56
N TYR A 51 5.33 -1.68 -2.56
CA TYR A 51 4.52 -1.76 -3.77
C TYR A 51 4.25 -0.37 -4.35
N TRP A 52 3.88 0.57 -3.49
CA TRP A 52 3.61 1.95 -3.91
C TRP A 52 4.84 2.59 -4.56
N ASP A 53 6.00 2.45 -3.94
CA ASP A 53 7.24 2.99 -4.48
C ASP A 53 7.58 2.40 -5.84
N ALA A 54 7.41 1.09 -6.00
CA ALA A 54 7.65 0.42 -7.29
C ALA A 54 6.69 0.91 -8.38
N LEU A 55 5.47 1.30 -8.02
CA LEU A 55 4.44 1.73 -8.97
C LEU A 55 4.46 3.22 -9.28
N ARG A 56 4.98 4.07 -8.38
CA ARG A 56 4.83 5.52 -8.48
C ARG A 56 5.41 6.13 -9.75
N GLY A 57 6.35 5.45 -10.39
CA GLY A 57 6.90 5.88 -11.68
C GLY A 57 6.09 5.41 -12.89
N THR A 58 5.04 4.62 -12.71
CA THR A 58 4.21 4.11 -13.79
C THR A 58 2.94 4.95 -13.94
N THR A 59 2.27 4.79 -15.10
CA THR A 59 1.01 5.49 -15.37
C THR A 59 -0.10 5.00 -14.43
N GLY A 60 -0.91 5.94 -13.96
CA GLY A 60 -2.09 5.62 -13.16
C GLY A 60 -2.08 6.28 -11.79
N ARG A 61 -3.08 5.93 -11.00
CA ARG A 61 -3.22 6.41 -9.62
C ARG A 61 -2.84 5.29 -8.65
N HIS A 62 -1.81 5.52 -7.87
CA HIS A 62 -1.29 4.55 -6.91
C HIS A 62 -1.39 5.11 -5.50
N ARG A 63 -1.98 4.36 -4.59
CA ARG A 63 -2.16 4.78 -3.20
C ARG A 63 -1.93 3.62 -2.24
N ILE A 64 -1.54 3.95 -1.02
CA ILE A 64 -1.53 3.02 0.10
C ILE A 64 -2.91 3.18 0.76
N ALA A 65 -3.64 2.09 0.92
CA ALA A 65 -5.00 2.12 1.46
C ALA A 65 -5.07 1.36 2.78
N CYS A 66 -5.73 1.97 3.75
CA CYS A 66 -6.04 1.36 5.04
C CYS A 66 -7.45 0.76 4.97
N LEU A 67 -7.54 -0.56 4.91
CA LEU A 67 -8.81 -1.27 4.77
C LEU A 67 -9.32 -1.73 6.12
N VAL A 68 -10.58 -1.45 6.40
CA VAL A 68 -11.30 -2.03 7.52
C VAL A 68 -12.05 -3.24 7.00
N LEU A 69 -11.73 -4.41 7.53
CA LEU A 69 -12.24 -5.69 7.04
C LEU A 69 -13.10 -6.36 8.10
N ASN A 70 -14.21 -6.95 7.67
CA ASN A 70 -15.08 -7.71 8.55
C ASN A 70 -14.35 -8.97 9.04
N GLY A 71 -14.34 -9.18 10.36
CA GLY A 71 -13.67 -10.34 10.96
C GLY A 71 -12.19 -10.13 11.27
N TYR A 72 -11.63 -8.98 10.96
CA TYR A 72 -10.24 -8.64 11.30
C TYR A 72 -10.24 -7.60 12.42
N PRO A 73 -9.48 -7.83 13.51
CA PRO A 73 -9.46 -6.90 14.65
C PRO A 73 -8.73 -5.60 14.35
N GLU A 74 -7.80 -5.60 13.38
CA GLU A 74 -6.98 -4.45 13.03
C GLU A 74 -7.16 -4.07 11.56
N PRO A 75 -7.02 -2.78 11.22
CA PRO A 75 -7.01 -2.36 9.82
C PRO A 75 -5.85 -3.01 9.06
N HIS A 76 -6.07 -3.31 7.80
CA HIS A 76 -5.09 -3.95 6.92
C HIS A 76 -4.61 -2.96 5.85
N MET A 77 -3.29 -2.79 5.74
CA MET A 77 -2.69 -1.88 4.77
C MET A 77 -2.33 -2.62 3.50
N VAL A 78 -2.74 -2.05 2.37
CA VAL A 78 -2.45 -2.58 1.03
C VAL A 78 -2.04 -1.43 0.12
N CYS A 79 -1.54 -1.75 -1.07
CA CYS A 79 -1.38 -0.76 -2.14
C CYS A 79 -2.49 -0.95 -3.16
N THR A 80 -3.17 0.13 -3.52
CA THR A 80 -4.17 0.11 -4.59
C THR A 80 -3.63 0.85 -5.80
N THR A 81 -3.98 0.37 -6.98
CA THR A 81 -3.56 0.99 -8.23
C THR A 81 -4.69 0.92 -9.26
N ARG A 82 -4.87 2.05 -9.94
CA ARG A 82 -5.80 2.16 -11.06
C ARG A 82 -4.99 2.64 -12.27
N PRO A 83 -4.67 1.75 -13.21
CA PRO A 83 -3.80 2.09 -14.35
C PRO A 83 -4.32 3.22 -15.23
N SER A 84 -5.65 3.37 -15.31
CA SER A 84 -6.30 4.49 -16.01
C SER A 84 -7.63 4.80 -15.33
N PRO A 85 -8.25 5.99 -15.58
CA PRO A 85 -9.51 6.36 -14.93
C PRO A 85 -10.65 5.38 -15.15
N LEU A 86 -10.64 4.65 -16.27
CA LEU A 86 -11.70 3.69 -16.60
C LEU A 86 -11.33 2.25 -16.26
N ALA A 87 -10.12 2.01 -15.75
CA ALA A 87 -9.67 0.69 -15.38
C ALA A 87 -10.20 0.27 -14.01
N ALA A 88 -10.22 -1.03 -13.76
CA ALA A 88 -10.48 -1.56 -12.43
C ALA A 88 -9.40 -1.11 -11.44
N GLU A 89 -9.75 -1.03 -10.17
CA GLU A 89 -8.80 -0.79 -9.09
C GLU A 89 -8.26 -2.13 -8.61
N TRP A 90 -6.95 -2.30 -8.72
CA TRP A 90 -6.24 -3.51 -8.31
C TRP A 90 -5.58 -3.32 -6.96
N VAL A 91 -5.44 -4.42 -6.23
CA VAL A 91 -4.83 -4.44 -4.89
C VAL A 91 -3.59 -5.32 -4.91
N LEU A 92 -2.48 -4.77 -4.41
CA LEU A 92 -1.28 -5.53 -4.07
C LEU A 92 -1.26 -5.69 -2.54
N ASP A 93 -1.29 -6.93 -2.11
CA ASP A 93 -1.51 -7.31 -0.71
C ASP A 93 -0.53 -8.40 -0.34
N VAL A 94 0.26 -8.18 0.70
CA VAL A 94 1.27 -9.14 1.15
C VAL A 94 0.66 -10.50 1.54
N LEU A 95 -0.60 -10.51 1.95
CA LEU A 95 -1.30 -11.73 2.33
C LEU A 95 -1.92 -12.48 1.15
N ALA A 96 -1.76 -11.96 -0.06
CA ALA A 96 -2.28 -12.59 -1.27
C ALA A 96 -1.14 -12.99 -2.21
N ASP A 97 -1.31 -14.12 -2.90
CA ASP A 97 -0.30 -14.62 -3.85
C ASP A 97 -0.31 -13.87 -5.17
N VAL A 98 -1.44 -13.28 -5.53
CA VAL A 98 -1.62 -12.52 -6.77
C VAL A 98 -2.41 -11.25 -6.48
N PRO A 99 -2.21 -10.18 -7.27
CA PRO A 99 -3.06 -9.00 -7.15
C PRO A 99 -4.52 -9.35 -7.44
N TYR A 100 -5.44 -8.67 -6.77
CA TYR A 100 -6.87 -8.88 -6.97
C TYR A 100 -7.59 -7.54 -7.14
N ARG A 101 -8.80 -7.55 -7.68
CA ARG A 101 -9.60 -6.34 -7.81
C ARG A 101 -10.21 -6.00 -6.45
N LEU A 102 -10.16 -4.72 -6.08
CA LEU A 102 -10.73 -4.27 -4.83
C LEU A 102 -12.22 -4.63 -4.73
N ALA A 103 -12.94 -4.54 -5.85
CA ALA A 103 -14.36 -4.86 -5.91
C ALA A 103 -14.67 -6.34 -5.61
N ASP A 104 -13.68 -7.23 -5.73
CA ASP A 104 -13.86 -8.65 -5.45
C ASP A 104 -13.67 -9.00 -3.97
N ARG A 105 -13.29 -8.02 -3.13
CA ARG A 105 -13.09 -8.26 -1.71
C ARG A 105 -14.41 -8.12 -0.94
N SER A 106 -15.04 -9.26 -0.63
CA SER A 106 -16.37 -9.30 -0.02
C SER A 106 -16.38 -8.92 1.47
N ASP A 107 -15.23 -8.99 2.15
CA ASP A 107 -15.10 -8.66 3.58
C ASP A 107 -14.79 -7.18 3.83
N LEU A 108 -14.68 -6.36 2.77
CA LEU A 108 -14.38 -4.94 2.91
C LEU A 108 -15.57 -4.20 3.51
N VAL A 109 -15.35 -3.55 4.66
CA VAL A 109 -16.32 -2.68 5.30
C VAL A 109 -16.17 -1.26 4.75
N MET A 110 -14.93 -0.74 4.75
CA MET A 110 -14.64 0.59 4.23
C MET A 110 -13.13 0.75 4.04
N THR A 111 -12.75 1.72 3.21
CA THR A 111 -11.40 2.24 3.18
C THR A 111 -11.33 3.41 4.15
N ALA A 112 -10.61 3.25 5.26
CA ALA A 112 -10.54 4.25 6.30
C ALA A 112 -9.83 5.52 5.82
N TYR A 113 -8.72 5.34 5.08
CA TYR A 113 -8.00 6.45 4.46
C TYR A 113 -7.05 5.89 3.40
N GLN A 114 -6.56 6.79 2.55
CA GLN A 114 -5.56 6.47 1.54
C GLN A 114 -4.38 7.41 1.69
N LEU A 115 -3.19 6.91 1.40
CA LEU A 115 -1.93 7.65 1.47
C LEU A 115 -1.26 7.65 0.11
N GLY A 116 -0.53 8.71 -0.17
CA GLY A 116 0.24 8.82 -1.41
C GLY A 116 1.00 10.13 -1.42
N GLU A 117 1.14 10.72 -2.59
CA GLU A 117 1.83 12.00 -2.73
C GLU A 117 1.05 12.95 -3.63
N GLU A 118 1.28 14.24 -3.41
CA GLU A 118 0.72 15.30 -4.21
C GLU A 118 1.71 16.45 -4.27
N GLN A 119 2.09 16.85 -5.47
CA GLN A 119 3.05 17.95 -5.68
C GLN A 119 4.36 17.77 -4.91
N GLY A 120 4.88 16.54 -4.89
CA GLY A 120 6.16 16.24 -4.23
C GLY A 120 6.12 16.21 -2.70
N ALA A 121 4.94 16.04 -2.11
CA ALA A 121 4.76 15.96 -0.66
C ALA A 121 3.83 14.81 -0.28
N PRO A 122 3.98 14.25 0.92
CA PRO A 122 3.07 13.21 1.38
C PRO A 122 1.66 13.75 1.55
N ALA A 123 0.68 12.94 1.18
CA ALA A 123 -0.73 13.34 1.15
C ALA A 123 -1.61 12.20 1.63
N ALA A 124 -2.82 12.54 2.09
CA ALA A 124 -3.82 11.57 2.53
C ALA A 124 -5.22 12.00 2.09
N TRP A 125 -6.09 10.99 1.90
CA TRP A 125 -7.47 11.19 1.46
C TRP A 125 -8.41 10.29 2.25
N HIS A 126 -9.65 10.72 2.38
CA HIS A 126 -10.75 9.90 2.87
C HIS A 126 -11.98 10.17 1.98
N GLY A 127 -12.53 9.12 1.40
CA GLY A 127 -13.70 9.24 0.53
C GLY A 127 -13.48 10.20 -0.65
N GLY A 128 -12.26 10.26 -1.19
CA GLY A 128 -11.91 11.17 -2.28
C GLY A 128 -11.58 12.59 -1.85
N ILE A 129 -11.71 12.91 -0.57
CA ILE A 129 -11.47 14.25 -0.03
C ILE A 129 -10.06 14.32 0.56
N ARG A 130 -9.29 15.33 0.14
CA ARG A 130 -7.94 15.58 0.64
C ARG A 130 -8.00 15.93 2.13
N LEU A 131 -7.29 15.18 2.97
CA LEU A 131 -7.22 15.46 4.39
C LEU A 131 -6.24 16.59 4.67
N GLN A 132 -6.56 17.43 5.67
CA GLN A 132 -5.69 18.53 6.08
C GLN A 132 -4.43 18.03 6.77
N ARG A 133 -4.54 16.91 7.50
CA ARG A 133 -3.41 16.29 8.20
C ARG A 133 -3.09 14.95 7.59
N THR A 134 -1.83 14.76 7.24
CA THR A 134 -1.30 13.48 6.78
C THR A 134 -0.76 12.73 8.00
N PRO A 135 -1.06 11.44 8.15
CA PRO A 135 -0.54 10.65 9.28
C PRO A 135 0.98 10.77 9.41
N ALA A 136 1.45 10.99 10.64
CA ALA A 136 2.86 11.27 10.92
C ALA A 136 3.78 10.15 10.49
N LYS A 137 3.36 8.89 10.64
CA LYS A 137 4.17 7.74 10.21
C LYS A 137 4.41 7.72 8.71
N TRP A 138 3.40 8.13 7.92
CA TRP A 138 3.57 8.25 6.47
C TRP A 138 4.47 9.42 6.11
N VAL A 139 4.29 10.58 6.73
CA VAL A 139 5.16 11.74 6.51
C VAL A 139 6.62 11.36 6.74
N ASP A 140 6.91 10.71 7.86
CA ASP A 140 8.27 10.28 8.20
C ASP A 140 8.82 9.28 7.18
N ALA A 141 8.06 8.24 6.84
CA ALA A 141 8.48 7.23 5.87
C ALA A 141 8.69 7.85 4.48
N TYR A 142 7.80 8.73 4.06
CA TYR A 142 7.87 9.39 2.76
C TYR A 142 9.18 10.18 2.61
N TRP A 143 9.50 11.02 3.59
CA TRP A 143 10.71 11.84 3.49
C TRP A 143 12.00 11.02 3.61
N ARG A 144 12.00 9.93 4.38
CA ARG A 144 13.13 8.99 4.40
C ARG A 144 13.28 8.27 3.05
N LEU A 145 12.17 7.91 2.41
CA LEU A 145 12.17 7.28 1.09
C LEU A 145 12.75 8.23 0.02
N MET A 146 12.41 9.51 0.10
CA MET A 146 12.85 10.52 -0.88
C MET A 146 14.26 11.08 -0.61
N ALA A 147 14.83 10.77 0.53
CA ALA A 147 16.16 11.28 0.90
C ALA A 147 17.28 10.67 0.05
#